data_7fb2200988f1e1493e00cbf36a26e67b
#
_entry.id   7fb2200988f1e1493e00cbf36a26e67b
#
_cell.length_a   1.000
_cell.length_b   1.000
_cell.length_c   1.000
_cell.angle_alpha   90.00
_cell.angle_beta   90.00
_cell.angle_gamma   90.00
#
_symmetry.space_group_name_H-M   'P 1'
#
loop_
_entity.id
_entity.type
_entity.pdbx_description
1 polymer ?
#
loop_
_entity_poly.entity_id
_entity_poly.type
_entity_poly.pdbx_seq_one_letter_code
_entity_poly.pdbx_strand_id
1 'polypeptide(L)'
;MEIEAKGIAIRFGPIALLEGVDLAMRGGEMVGLIGPNGSGKTTLLRVLANLRAPEAGRVHYAGRTAADIGTRELSRRIAYLAQGGAVHWPMRVETLVALGRLPHRRPFQGLDGADRHAIEQAMTAADIGSLRARTMGQVSGGERMRVLLARALAVDARVLLADEPIAALDPLHQLQVMELLRTIASEGRGVIVVLHDLALATRFCDRLILLARGGILVEGAPARVLTDAHVAEAYGVEVVRGERDGVPFLLPWKPSEKSEGEVS
;
A
#
# COMPACT_ATOMS: atom_id res chain seq x y z
N MET A 1 2.17 -15.24 4.04
CA MET A 1 3.61 -15.09 3.72
C MET A 1 4.15 -13.98 4.62
N GLU A 2 5.34 -14.12 5.13
CA GLU A 2 6.03 -13.09 5.91
C GLU A 2 7.01 -12.32 5.01
N ILE A 3 7.09 -11.00 5.21
CA ILE A 3 8.15 -10.14 4.66
C ILE A 3 8.92 -9.56 5.83
N GLU A 4 10.23 -9.67 5.80
CA GLU A 4 11.13 -9.11 6.81
C GLU A 4 12.18 -8.26 6.11
N ALA A 5 12.24 -6.98 6.45
CA ALA A 5 13.28 -6.05 6.02
C ALA A 5 14.19 -5.73 7.20
N LYS A 6 15.50 -5.80 7.00
CA LYS A 6 16.51 -5.55 8.04
C LYS A 6 17.54 -4.55 7.57
N GLY A 7 17.75 -3.49 8.35
CA GLY A 7 18.75 -2.48 8.15
C GLY A 7 18.62 -1.73 6.82
N ILE A 8 17.39 -1.53 6.32
CA ILE A 8 17.19 -0.89 5.01
C ILE A 8 17.67 0.56 5.04
N ALA A 9 18.61 0.87 4.16
CA ALA A 9 19.06 2.23 3.92
C ALA A 9 18.91 2.59 2.44
N ILE A 10 18.47 3.83 2.20
CA ILE A 10 18.26 4.42 0.88
C ILE A 10 18.74 5.86 0.89
N ARG A 11 19.53 6.24 -0.12
CA ARG A 11 20.00 7.61 -0.31
C ARG A 11 19.61 8.15 -1.68
N PHE A 12 19.52 9.47 -1.79
CA PHE A 12 19.43 10.22 -3.04
C PHE A 12 20.55 11.28 -3.04
N GLY A 13 21.66 10.95 -3.67
CA GLY A 13 22.86 11.75 -3.57
C GLY A 13 23.34 11.85 -2.10
N PRO A 14 23.54 13.07 -1.57
CA PRO A 14 23.96 13.24 -0.17
C PRO A 14 22.84 13.02 0.84
N ILE A 15 21.58 13.03 0.42
CA ILE A 15 20.41 12.97 1.31
C ILE A 15 20.08 11.51 1.64
N ALA A 16 20.13 11.15 2.91
CA ALA A 16 19.62 9.88 3.40
C ALA A 16 18.09 9.97 3.51
N LEU A 17 17.39 9.14 2.73
CA LEU A 17 15.93 9.05 2.76
C LEU A 17 15.45 8.04 3.80
N LEU A 18 16.15 6.90 3.91
CA LEU A 18 15.91 5.87 4.90
C LEU A 18 17.25 5.41 5.48
N GLU A 19 17.30 5.24 6.79
CA GLU A 19 18.50 4.81 7.52
C GLU A 19 18.16 3.72 8.53
N GLY A 20 18.65 2.50 8.28
CA GLY A 20 18.54 1.38 9.21
C GLY A 20 17.13 0.92 9.54
N VAL A 21 16.21 0.98 8.56
CA VAL A 21 14.81 0.63 8.78
C VAL A 21 14.65 -0.89 8.89
N ASP A 22 14.11 -1.34 10.03
CA ASP A 22 13.71 -2.71 10.29
C ASP A 22 12.18 -2.81 10.30
N LEU A 23 11.64 -3.77 9.58
CA LEU A 23 10.20 -3.97 9.44
C LEU A 23 9.90 -5.45 9.23
N ALA A 24 8.87 -5.95 9.88
CA ALA A 24 8.31 -7.26 9.58
C ALA A 24 6.81 -7.17 9.35
N MET A 25 6.27 -7.96 8.40
CA MET A 25 4.84 -8.11 8.13
C MET A 25 4.48 -9.58 8.00
N ARG A 26 3.36 -9.96 8.57
CA ARG A 26 2.82 -11.33 8.53
C ARG A 26 1.58 -11.41 7.63
N GLY A 27 1.25 -12.63 7.21
CA GLY A 27 -0.04 -12.87 6.56
C GLY A 27 -1.17 -12.73 7.58
N GLY A 28 -2.33 -12.22 7.10
CA GLY A 28 -3.49 -12.02 7.96
C GLY A 28 -3.52 -10.67 8.69
N GLU A 29 -2.54 -9.77 8.45
CA GLU A 29 -2.55 -8.43 9.02
C GLU A 29 -2.64 -7.34 7.95
N MET A 30 -3.30 -6.24 8.29
CA MET A 30 -3.29 -5.00 7.53
C MET A 30 -2.43 -3.97 8.24
N VAL A 31 -1.28 -3.64 7.64
CA VAL A 31 -0.30 -2.69 8.17
C VAL A 31 -0.43 -1.36 7.44
N GLY A 32 -0.70 -0.30 8.19
CA GLY A 32 -0.68 1.08 7.67
C GLY A 32 0.72 1.69 7.75
N LEU A 33 1.26 2.09 6.62
CA LEU A 33 2.50 2.85 6.54
C LEU A 33 2.17 4.33 6.44
N ILE A 34 2.42 5.08 7.51
CA ILE A 34 2.05 6.49 7.66
C ILE A 34 3.28 7.36 7.88
N GLY A 35 3.15 8.67 7.73
CA GLY A 35 4.23 9.64 7.93
C GLY A 35 4.08 10.85 6.99
N PRO A 36 4.82 11.94 7.22
CA PRO A 36 4.76 13.13 6.39
C PRO A 36 5.20 12.86 4.95
N ASN A 37 4.93 13.81 4.05
CA ASN A 37 5.42 13.75 2.68
C ASN A 37 6.96 13.75 2.67
N GLY A 38 7.55 12.94 1.79
CA GLY A 38 9.01 12.80 1.72
C GLY A 38 9.65 11.90 2.79
N SER A 39 8.88 11.28 3.71
CA SER A 39 9.43 10.37 4.73
C SER A 39 9.92 9.01 4.21
N GLY A 40 9.76 8.73 2.92
CA GLY A 40 10.27 7.49 2.30
C GLY A 40 9.26 6.35 2.19
N LYS A 41 7.97 6.54 2.50
CA LYS A 41 6.92 5.49 2.46
C LYS A 41 6.87 4.73 1.13
N THR A 42 6.67 5.45 0.03
CA THR A 42 6.66 4.87 -1.33
C THR A 42 7.97 4.16 -1.66
N THR A 43 9.10 4.72 -1.24
CA THR A 43 10.42 4.12 -1.49
C THR A 43 10.58 2.82 -0.71
N LEU A 44 10.21 2.80 0.57
CA LEU A 44 10.22 1.59 1.38
C LEU A 44 9.29 0.52 0.78
N LEU A 45 8.08 0.91 0.37
CA LEU A 45 7.14 -0.02 -0.25
C LEU A 45 7.71 -0.62 -1.55
N ARG A 46 8.42 0.16 -2.38
CA ARG A 46 9.11 -0.34 -3.58
C ARG A 46 10.27 -1.28 -3.26
N VAL A 47 10.99 -1.05 -2.15
CA VAL A 47 12.02 -2.00 -1.68
C VAL A 47 11.37 -3.32 -1.27
N LEU A 48 10.28 -3.28 -0.50
CA LEU A 48 9.53 -4.48 -0.09
C LEU A 48 8.93 -5.24 -1.29
N ALA A 49 8.56 -4.53 -2.35
CA ALA A 49 8.09 -5.12 -3.61
C ALA A 49 9.23 -5.67 -4.50
N ASN A 50 10.49 -5.54 -4.10
CA ASN A 50 11.66 -5.85 -4.93
C ASN A 50 11.72 -5.07 -6.25
N LEU A 51 11.14 -3.86 -6.26
CA LEU A 51 11.17 -2.93 -7.40
C LEU A 51 12.33 -1.93 -7.30
N ARG A 52 12.94 -1.82 -6.14
CA ARG A 52 14.14 -1.03 -5.87
C ARG A 52 15.08 -1.81 -4.95
N ALA A 53 16.35 -1.89 -5.30
CA ALA A 53 17.37 -2.43 -4.41
C ALA A 53 17.71 -1.37 -3.33
N PRO A 54 17.85 -1.76 -2.05
CA PRO A 54 18.39 -0.89 -1.01
C PRO A 54 19.91 -0.76 -1.18
N GLU A 55 20.50 0.35 -0.71
CA GLU A 55 21.97 0.53 -0.68
C GLU A 55 22.59 -0.26 0.47
N ALA A 56 21.86 -0.45 1.57
CA ALA A 56 22.24 -1.34 2.66
C ALA A 56 21.00 -2.06 3.20
N GLY A 57 21.23 -3.16 3.90
CA GLY A 57 20.16 -4.01 4.42
C GLY A 57 19.67 -5.05 3.43
N ARG A 58 18.68 -5.82 3.84
CA ARG A 58 18.12 -6.93 3.05
C ARG A 58 16.65 -7.13 3.33
N VAL A 59 15.93 -7.63 2.31
CA VAL A 59 14.53 -8.08 2.46
C VAL A 59 14.48 -9.60 2.28
N HIS A 60 13.81 -10.25 3.23
CA HIS A 60 13.53 -11.69 3.18
C HIS A 60 12.03 -11.92 3.00
N TYR A 61 11.69 -12.93 2.21
CA TYR A 61 10.34 -13.34 1.88
C TYR A 61 10.16 -14.79 2.31
N ALA A 62 9.47 -15.01 3.44
CA ALA A 62 9.42 -16.31 4.11
C ALA A 62 10.82 -16.89 4.35
N GLY A 63 11.73 -16.09 4.91
CA GLY A 63 13.10 -16.47 5.25
C GLY A 63 14.08 -16.56 4.08
N ARG A 64 13.67 -16.30 2.82
CA ARG A 64 14.49 -16.40 1.61
C ARG A 64 14.68 -15.04 0.96
N THR A 65 15.81 -14.82 0.30
CA THR A 65 16.05 -13.60 -0.48
C THR A 65 15.30 -13.64 -1.82
N ALA A 66 15.14 -12.47 -2.46
CA ALA A 66 14.55 -12.38 -3.79
C ALA A 66 15.36 -13.19 -4.85
N ALA A 67 16.69 -13.24 -4.70
CA ALA A 67 17.58 -14.02 -5.58
C ALA A 67 17.32 -15.54 -5.46
N ASP A 68 17.09 -16.03 -4.22
CA ASP A 68 16.80 -17.46 -3.97
C ASP A 68 15.43 -17.89 -4.51
N ILE A 69 14.47 -16.96 -4.55
CA ILE A 69 13.10 -17.23 -5.01
C ILE A 69 13.03 -17.11 -6.53
N GLY A 70 13.71 -16.14 -7.09
CA GLY A 70 13.63 -15.73 -8.49
C GLY A 70 12.48 -14.75 -8.76
N THR A 71 12.73 -13.82 -9.69
CA THR A 71 11.84 -12.69 -9.97
C THR A 71 10.42 -13.12 -10.34
N ARG A 72 10.28 -14.14 -11.18
CA ARG A 72 8.97 -14.60 -11.63
C ARG A 72 8.13 -15.19 -10.51
N GLU A 73 8.73 -16.00 -9.67
CA GLU A 73 8.01 -16.60 -8.54
C GLU A 73 7.68 -15.56 -7.48
N LEU A 74 8.57 -14.60 -7.24
CA LEU A 74 8.31 -13.50 -6.31
C LEU A 74 7.16 -12.61 -6.81
N SER A 75 7.08 -12.33 -8.11
CA SER A 75 6.00 -11.53 -8.72
C SER A 75 4.63 -12.21 -8.69
N ARG A 76 4.55 -13.51 -8.41
CA ARG A 76 3.30 -14.23 -8.11
C ARG A 76 2.90 -14.12 -6.65
N ARG A 77 3.83 -13.81 -5.77
CA ARG A 77 3.63 -13.77 -4.31
C ARG A 77 3.34 -12.38 -3.79
N ILE A 78 3.76 -11.36 -4.53
CA ILE A 78 3.62 -9.94 -4.16
C ILE A 78 2.94 -9.20 -5.29
N ALA A 79 1.79 -8.60 -5.00
CA ALA A 79 1.14 -7.62 -5.85
C ALA A 79 1.50 -6.21 -5.39
N TYR A 80 1.77 -5.31 -6.34
CA TYR A 80 2.06 -3.91 -6.06
C TYR A 80 1.08 -3.00 -6.80
N LEU A 81 0.35 -2.19 -6.05
CA LEU A 81 -0.48 -1.11 -6.56
C LEU A 81 0.27 0.20 -6.41
N ALA A 82 0.71 0.76 -7.53
CA ALA A 82 1.46 2.02 -7.55
C ALA A 82 0.55 3.24 -7.39
N GLN A 83 1.04 4.26 -6.71
CA GLN A 83 0.41 5.58 -6.65
C GLN A 83 0.17 6.15 -8.06
N GLY A 84 -1.01 6.71 -8.31
CA GLY A 84 -1.32 7.52 -9.49
C GLY A 84 -1.14 6.83 -10.84
N GLY A 85 -1.18 5.50 -10.92
CA GLY A 85 -0.86 4.71 -12.11
C GLY A 85 -1.46 5.26 -13.41
N ALA A 86 -0.68 6.08 -14.13
CA ALA A 86 -1.08 6.62 -15.42
C ALA A 86 -1.11 5.50 -16.46
N VAL A 87 -2.28 5.27 -17.04
CA VAL A 87 -2.44 4.38 -18.19
C VAL A 87 -2.59 5.26 -19.43
N HIS A 88 -1.50 5.40 -20.19
CA HIS A 88 -1.45 6.28 -21.36
C HIS A 88 -2.03 5.66 -22.64
N TRP A 89 -2.38 4.36 -22.61
CA TRP A 89 -2.87 3.66 -23.78
C TRP A 89 -4.39 3.53 -23.75
N PRO A 90 -5.10 3.59 -24.88
CA PRO A 90 -6.54 3.36 -24.98
C PRO A 90 -6.88 1.88 -24.83
N MET A 91 -6.38 1.25 -23.76
CA MET A 91 -6.59 -0.15 -23.43
C MET A 91 -7.96 -0.35 -22.79
N ARG A 92 -8.64 -1.45 -23.10
CA ARG A 92 -9.88 -1.84 -22.42
C ARG A 92 -9.60 -2.23 -20.97
N VAL A 93 -10.54 -1.94 -20.10
CA VAL A 93 -10.46 -2.25 -18.66
C VAL A 93 -10.14 -3.73 -18.44
N GLU A 94 -10.86 -4.65 -19.08
CA GLU A 94 -10.62 -6.10 -18.96
C GLU A 94 -9.19 -6.47 -19.38
N THR A 95 -8.68 -5.89 -20.45
CA THR A 95 -7.31 -6.15 -20.92
C THR A 95 -6.29 -5.65 -19.90
N LEU A 96 -6.52 -4.50 -19.29
CA LEU A 96 -5.62 -3.97 -18.25
C LEU A 96 -5.61 -4.86 -17.01
N VAL A 97 -6.77 -5.32 -16.56
CA VAL A 97 -6.88 -6.27 -15.42
C VAL A 97 -6.16 -7.58 -15.74
N ALA A 98 -6.31 -8.09 -16.96
CA ALA A 98 -5.64 -9.31 -17.42
C ALA A 98 -4.10 -9.22 -17.39
N LEU A 99 -3.50 -8.02 -17.43
CA LEU A 99 -2.05 -7.85 -17.23
C LEU A 99 -1.59 -8.30 -15.84
N GLY A 100 -2.48 -8.33 -14.84
CA GLY A 100 -2.18 -8.91 -13.53
C GLY A 100 -1.81 -10.39 -13.59
N ARG A 101 -2.20 -11.10 -14.65
CA ARG A 101 -1.87 -12.53 -14.84
C ARG A 101 -0.52 -12.77 -15.50
N LEU A 102 0.20 -11.73 -15.94
CA LEU A 102 1.52 -11.88 -16.59
C LEU A 102 2.51 -12.78 -15.84
N PRO A 103 2.65 -12.71 -14.50
CA PRO A 103 3.55 -13.60 -13.76
C PRO A 103 3.20 -15.09 -13.89
N HIS A 104 1.93 -15.42 -14.11
CA HIS A 104 1.43 -16.80 -14.20
C HIS A 104 1.52 -17.36 -15.62
N ARG A 105 1.47 -16.51 -16.64
CA ARG A 105 1.43 -16.93 -18.06
C ARG A 105 2.71 -17.62 -18.49
N ARG A 106 2.58 -18.65 -19.31
CA ARG A 106 3.69 -19.25 -20.03
C ARG A 106 3.92 -18.52 -21.37
N PRO A 107 5.15 -18.47 -21.89
CA PRO A 107 5.40 -17.89 -23.20
C PRO A 107 4.50 -18.53 -24.28
N PHE A 108 3.95 -17.68 -25.15
CA PHE A 108 3.09 -18.09 -26.29
C PHE A 108 1.76 -18.77 -25.92
N GLN A 109 1.37 -18.77 -24.64
CA GLN A 109 0.06 -19.27 -24.22
C GLN A 109 -0.90 -18.11 -23.95
N GLY A 110 -2.18 -18.29 -24.37
CA GLY A 110 -3.27 -17.40 -24.01
C GLY A 110 -3.66 -17.51 -22.53
N LEU A 111 -4.72 -16.80 -22.13
CA LEU A 111 -5.32 -16.92 -20.81
C LEU A 111 -5.99 -18.32 -20.69
N ASP A 112 -5.65 -19.04 -19.63
CA ASP A 112 -6.31 -20.30 -19.29
C ASP A 112 -7.59 -20.08 -18.44
N GLY A 113 -8.21 -21.16 -17.97
CA GLY A 113 -9.41 -21.10 -17.14
C GLY A 113 -9.15 -20.46 -15.78
N ALA A 114 -8.02 -20.75 -15.15
CA ALA A 114 -7.64 -20.18 -13.86
C ALA A 114 -7.36 -18.67 -13.97
N ASP A 115 -6.72 -18.24 -15.06
CA ASP A 115 -6.48 -16.83 -15.34
C ASP A 115 -7.80 -16.05 -15.50
N ARG A 116 -8.75 -16.61 -16.28
CA ARG A 116 -10.07 -15.97 -16.47
C ARG A 116 -10.84 -15.88 -15.16
N HIS A 117 -10.80 -16.92 -14.34
CA HIS A 117 -11.44 -16.93 -13.03
C HIS A 117 -10.85 -15.86 -12.10
N ALA A 118 -9.52 -15.75 -12.01
CA ALA A 118 -8.85 -14.73 -11.20
C ALA A 118 -9.15 -13.30 -11.67
N ILE A 119 -9.24 -13.07 -13.00
CA ILE A 119 -9.64 -11.78 -13.57
C ILE A 119 -11.08 -11.45 -13.17
N GLU A 120 -12.00 -12.41 -13.28
CA GLU A 120 -13.41 -12.20 -12.93
C GLU A 120 -13.58 -11.90 -11.44
N GLN A 121 -12.95 -12.67 -10.58
CA GLN A 121 -12.94 -12.39 -9.13
C GLN A 121 -12.39 -11.01 -8.81
N ALA A 122 -11.28 -10.61 -9.42
CA ALA A 122 -10.68 -9.31 -9.20
C ALA A 122 -11.58 -8.16 -9.66
N MET A 123 -12.26 -8.31 -10.81
CA MET A 123 -13.20 -7.32 -11.33
C MET A 123 -14.44 -7.19 -10.45
N THR A 124 -14.95 -8.31 -9.95
CA THR A 124 -16.08 -8.33 -9.01
C THR A 124 -15.72 -7.67 -7.67
N ALA A 125 -14.58 -8.05 -7.10
CA ALA A 125 -14.12 -7.50 -5.82
C ALA A 125 -13.90 -5.98 -5.87
N ALA A 126 -13.40 -5.44 -7.00
CA ALA A 126 -13.21 -4.02 -7.20
C ALA A 126 -14.46 -3.28 -7.72
N ASP A 127 -15.59 -3.97 -7.88
CA ASP A 127 -16.85 -3.43 -8.41
C ASP A 127 -16.68 -2.67 -9.74
N ILE A 128 -16.04 -3.33 -10.72
CA ILE A 128 -15.78 -2.75 -12.05
C ILE A 128 -16.35 -3.58 -13.21
N GLY A 129 -17.23 -4.52 -12.93
CA GLY A 129 -17.83 -5.39 -13.95
C GLY A 129 -18.51 -4.62 -15.09
N SER A 130 -19.22 -3.54 -14.77
CA SER A 130 -19.89 -2.66 -15.74
C SER A 130 -18.92 -1.86 -16.62
N LEU A 131 -17.65 -1.75 -16.21
CA LEU A 131 -16.62 -0.99 -16.93
C LEU A 131 -15.83 -1.86 -17.91
N ARG A 132 -16.02 -3.17 -17.93
CA ARG A 132 -15.25 -4.19 -18.67
C ARG A 132 -14.88 -3.77 -20.09
N ALA A 133 -15.87 -3.32 -20.87
CA ALA A 133 -15.70 -2.98 -22.27
C ALA A 133 -15.19 -1.55 -22.52
N ARG A 134 -15.21 -0.67 -21.50
CA ARG A 134 -14.73 0.70 -21.62
C ARG A 134 -13.22 0.75 -21.78
N THR A 135 -12.73 1.80 -22.41
CA THR A 135 -11.30 2.10 -22.46
C THR A 135 -10.89 2.93 -21.24
N MET A 136 -9.61 2.89 -20.87
CA MET A 136 -9.08 3.66 -19.74
C MET A 136 -9.23 5.19 -19.87
N GLY A 137 -9.44 5.69 -21.08
CA GLY A 137 -9.78 7.09 -21.31
C GLY A 137 -11.24 7.47 -21.03
N GLN A 138 -12.12 6.46 -20.89
CA GLN A 138 -13.56 6.63 -20.64
C GLN A 138 -13.97 6.42 -19.19
N VAL A 139 -13.01 6.17 -18.29
CA VAL A 139 -13.26 5.97 -16.87
C VAL A 139 -12.84 7.20 -16.06
N SER A 140 -13.59 7.50 -14.99
CA SER A 140 -13.25 8.56 -14.04
C SER A 140 -11.97 8.26 -13.26
N GLY A 141 -11.45 9.22 -12.51
CA GLY A 141 -10.27 9.02 -11.65
C GLY A 141 -10.49 7.91 -10.61
N GLY A 142 -11.65 7.89 -9.97
CA GLY A 142 -12.03 6.86 -9.00
C GLY A 142 -12.21 5.48 -9.64
N GLU A 143 -12.93 5.39 -10.77
CA GLU A 143 -13.06 4.15 -11.55
C GLU A 143 -11.69 3.64 -11.98
N ARG A 144 -10.78 4.53 -12.42
CA ARG A 144 -9.40 4.17 -12.79
C ARG A 144 -8.66 3.52 -11.64
N MET A 145 -8.74 4.08 -10.43
CA MET A 145 -8.09 3.50 -9.25
C MET A 145 -8.64 2.10 -8.95
N ARG A 146 -9.95 1.89 -9.02
CA ARG A 146 -10.57 0.57 -8.84
C ARG A 146 -10.12 -0.43 -9.92
N VAL A 147 -9.93 0.00 -11.17
CA VAL A 147 -9.37 -0.85 -12.24
C VAL A 147 -7.92 -1.22 -11.94
N LEU A 148 -7.10 -0.30 -11.46
CA LEU A 148 -5.71 -0.59 -11.08
C LEU A 148 -5.64 -1.53 -9.87
N LEU A 149 -6.55 -1.37 -8.90
CA LEU A 149 -6.69 -2.30 -7.78
C LEU A 149 -7.09 -3.70 -8.28
N ALA A 150 -8.08 -3.81 -9.18
CA ALA A 150 -8.45 -5.09 -9.79
C ALA A 150 -7.26 -5.75 -10.52
N ARG A 151 -6.45 -4.98 -11.24
CA ARG A 151 -5.21 -5.49 -11.85
C ARG A 151 -4.25 -6.07 -10.82
N ALA A 152 -4.06 -5.39 -9.68
CA ALA A 152 -3.21 -5.89 -8.60
C ALA A 152 -3.82 -7.16 -7.96
N LEU A 153 -5.13 -7.21 -7.74
CA LEU A 153 -5.85 -8.37 -7.20
C LEU A 153 -5.79 -9.57 -8.14
N ALA A 154 -5.85 -9.34 -9.47
CA ALA A 154 -5.76 -10.40 -10.47
C ALA A 154 -4.41 -11.15 -10.45
N VAL A 155 -3.37 -10.62 -9.81
CA VAL A 155 -2.12 -11.36 -9.52
C VAL A 155 -2.41 -12.57 -8.62
N ASP A 156 -3.43 -12.49 -7.76
CA ASP A 156 -3.78 -13.48 -6.75
C ASP A 156 -2.60 -13.78 -5.79
N ALA A 157 -1.95 -12.72 -5.37
CA ALA A 157 -0.75 -12.76 -4.53
C ALA A 157 -1.09 -12.99 -3.06
N ARG A 158 -0.11 -13.50 -2.30
CA ARG A 158 -0.20 -13.65 -0.84
C ARG A 158 0.00 -12.35 -0.08
N VAL A 159 0.60 -11.35 -0.73
CA VAL A 159 0.86 -10.03 -0.19
C VAL A 159 0.44 -8.97 -1.18
N LEU A 160 -0.29 -7.97 -0.71
CA LEU A 160 -0.64 -6.77 -1.45
C LEU A 160 0.07 -5.55 -0.81
N LEU A 161 0.85 -4.85 -1.61
CA LEU A 161 1.50 -3.60 -1.26
C LEU A 161 0.79 -2.48 -2.03
N ALA A 162 0.08 -1.60 -1.32
CA ALA A 162 -0.76 -0.56 -1.92
C ALA A 162 -0.22 0.84 -1.56
N ASP A 163 0.19 1.59 -2.58
CA ASP A 163 0.74 2.93 -2.44
C ASP A 163 -0.35 3.97 -2.70
N GLU A 164 -0.89 4.56 -1.64
CA GLU A 164 -1.96 5.57 -1.62
C GLU A 164 -3.19 5.16 -2.46
N PRO A 165 -3.82 4.01 -2.20
CA PRO A 165 -4.90 3.49 -3.05
C PRO A 165 -6.19 4.32 -3.00
N ILE A 166 -6.31 5.27 -2.07
CA ILE A 166 -7.53 6.06 -1.83
C ILE A 166 -7.37 7.55 -2.13
N ALA A 167 -6.17 8.01 -2.52
CA ALA A 167 -5.86 9.44 -2.62
C ALA A 167 -6.76 10.23 -3.61
N ALA A 168 -7.29 9.60 -4.65
CA ALA A 168 -8.11 10.24 -5.68
C ALA A 168 -9.59 9.83 -5.64
N LEU A 169 -10.04 9.23 -4.52
CA LEU A 169 -11.39 8.72 -4.36
C LEU A 169 -12.26 9.66 -3.53
N ASP A 170 -13.55 9.69 -3.81
CA ASP A 170 -14.54 10.27 -2.90
C ASP A 170 -14.72 9.42 -1.63
N PRO A 171 -15.33 9.96 -0.56
CA PRO A 171 -15.42 9.27 0.73
C PRO A 171 -16.06 7.89 0.69
N LEU A 172 -17.09 7.68 -0.16
CA LEU A 172 -17.74 6.38 -0.28
C LEU A 172 -16.78 5.33 -0.86
N HIS A 173 -16.10 5.67 -1.95
CA HIS A 173 -15.16 4.77 -2.59
C HIS A 173 -13.89 4.55 -1.75
N GLN A 174 -13.46 5.55 -0.96
CA GLN A 174 -12.37 5.35 0.02
C GLN A 174 -12.73 4.25 1.02
N LEU A 175 -13.93 4.32 1.60
CA LEU A 175 -14.40 3.30 2.54
C LEU A 175 -14.49 1.92 1.89
N GLN A 176 -15.06 1.83 0.69
CA GLN A 176 -15.17 0.56 -0.05
C GLN A 176 -13.80 -0.09 -0.32
N VAL A 177 -12.81 0.71 -0.72
CA VAL A 177 -11.44 0.21 -0.94
C VAL A 177 -10.80 -0.25 0.37
N MET A 178 -10.97 0.50 1.47
CA MET A 178 -10.43 0.11 2.78
C MET A 178 -11.08 -1.16 3.32
N GLU A 179 -12.40 -1.31 3.17
CA GLU A 179 -13.13 -2.53 3.51
C GLU A 179 -12.66 -3.74 2.69
N LEU A 180 -12.43 -3.55 1.39
CA LEU A 180 -11.88 -4.59 0.52
C LEU A 180 -10.47 -5.01 0.97
N LEU A 181 -9.58 -4.05 1.26
CA LEU A 181 -8.23 -4.34 1.76
C LEU A 181 -8.29 -5.09 3.10
N ARG A 182 -9.22 -4.70 3.97
CA ARG A 182 -9.45 -5.39 5.26
C ARG A 182 -9.93 -6.82 5.07
N THR A 183 -10.86 -7.04 4.14
CA THR A 183 -11.35 -8.39 3.79
C THR A 183 -10.20 -9.26 3.30
N ILE A 184 -9.36 -8.74 2.38
CA ILE A 184 -8.19 -9.45 1.86
C ILE A 184 -7.24 -9.86 2.99
N ALA A 185 -7.00 -8.97 3.96
CA ALA A 185 -6.18 -9.30 5.13
C ALA A 185 -6.82 -10.38 5.99
N SER A 186 -8.14 -10.29 6.26
CA SER A 186 -8.87 -11.29 7.07
C SER A 186 -8.90 -12.68 6.44
N GLU A 187 -8.75 -12.79 5.12
CA GLU A 187 -8.59 -14.05 4.38
C GLU A 187 -7.17 -14.66 4.50
N GLY A 188 -6.30 -14.07 5.32
CA GLY A 188 -4.94 -14.58 5.58
C GLY A 188 -3.86 -14.03 4.67
N ARG A 189 -4.18 -13.09 3.78
CA ARG A 189 -3.18 -12.37 2.97
C ARG A 189 -2.55 -11.24 3.80
N GLY A 190 -1.30 -10.87 3.51
CA GLY A 190 -0.69 -9.68 4.10
C GLY A 190 -1.00 -8.43 3.29
N VAL A 191 -1.34 -7.33 3.95
CA VAL A 191 -1.57 -6.04 3.28
C VAL A 191 -0.71 -4.97 3.93
N ILE A 192 0.11 -4.27 3.13
CA ILE A 192 0.73 -2.99 3.55
C ILE A 192 0.12 -1.90 2.70
N VAL A 193 -0.44 -0.88 3.36
CA VAL A 193 -1.07 0.25 2.69
C VAL A 193 -0.45 1.57 3.15
N VAL A 194 -0.02 2.40 2.20
CA VAL A 194 0.39 3.78 2.48
C VAL A 194 -0.85 4.65 2.59
N LEU A 195 -0.97 5.36 3.71
CA LEU A 195 -2.10 6.23 4.01
C LEU A 195 -1.64 7.60 4.48
N HIS A 196 -2.41 8.63 4.11
CA HIS A 196 -2.30 9.99 4.66
C HIS A 196 -3.44 10.30 5.64
N ASP A 197 -4.58 9.62 5.50
CA ASP A 197 -5.74 9.76 6.39
C ASP A 197 -5.53 8.95 7.66
N LEU A 198 -5.28 9.65 8.78
CA LEU A 198 -5.04 9.04 10.07
C LEU A 198 -6.31 8.41 10.67
N ALA A 199 -7.50 8.92 10.32
CA ALA A 199 -8.76 8.35 10.80
C ALA A 199 -9.01 6.99 10.13
N LEU A 200 -8.81 6.88 8.82
CA LEU A 200 -8.89 5.61 8.11
C LEU A 200 -7.80 4.63 8.55
N ALA A 201 -6.57 5.11 8.79
CA ALA A 201 -5.50 4.29 9.33
C ALA A 201 -5.86 3.70 10.71
N THR A 202 -6.44 4.52 11.59
CA THR A 202 -6.89 4.09 12.92
C THR A 202 -7.99 3.02 12.85
N ARG A 203 -8.93 3.20 11.93
CA ARG A 203 -10.12 2.36 11.82
C ARG A 203 -9.84 0.99 11.20
N PHE A 204 -8.98 0.94 10.18
CA PHE A 204 -8.85 -0.25 9.34
C PHE A 204 -7.57 -1.07 9.55
N CYS A 205 -6.48 -0.44 10.05
CA CYS A 205 -5.22 -1.14 10.19
C CYS A 205 -5.08 -1.82 11.55
N ASP A 206 -4.53 -3.03 11.56
CA ASP A 206 -4.20 -3.76 12.79
C ASP A 206 -2.97 -3.16 13.46
N ARG A 207 -2.03 -2.68 12.65
CA ARG A 207 -0.77 -2.09 13.07
C ARG A 207 -0.40 -0.92 12.17
N LEU A 208 0.20 0.10 12.77
CA LEU A 208 0.75 1.25 12.06
C LEU A 208 2.26 1.28 12.21
N ILE A 209 2.92 1.77 11.16
CA ILE A 209 4.33 2.11 11.14
C ILE A 209 4.41 3.59 10.76
N LEU A 210 4.89 4.41 11.70
CA LEU A 210 5.07 5.84 11.49
C LEU A 210 6.50 6.11 11.07
N LEU A 211 6.68 6.48 9.81
CA LEU A 211 7.96 6.90 9.24
C LEU A 211 8.13 8.43 9.41
N ALA A 212 9.24 8.83 10.03
CA ALA A 212 9.65 10.23 10.11
C ALA A 212 11.18 10.33 10.15
N ARG A 213 11.74 11.43 9.65
CA ARG A 213 13.18 11.74 9.73
C ARG A 213 14.11 10.60 9.26
N GLY A 214 13.69 9.89 8.19
CA GLY A 214 14.50 8.83 7.60
C GLY A 214 14.41 7.46 8.30
N GLY A 215 13.60 7.30 9.34
CA GLY A 215 13.46 6.04 10.07
C GLY A 215 12.04 5.76 10.55
N ILE A 216 11.86 4.63 11.23
CA ILE A 216 10.62 4.32 11.95
C ILE A 216 10.68 5.05 13.30
N LEU A 217 9.79 6.03 13.46
CA LEU A 217 9.63 6.73 14.74
C LEU A 217 9.01 5.81 15.80
N VAL A 218 7.95 5.12 15.42
CA VAL A 218 7.23 4.17 16.28
C VAL A 218 6.40 3.21 15.43
N GLU A 219 6.20 1.98 15.94
CA GLU A 219 5.29 1.00 15.37
C GLU A 219 4.43 0.33 16.46
N GLY A 220 3.27 -0.17 16.08
CA GLY A 220 2.36 -0.89 16.97
C GLY A 220 0.90 -0.68 16.62
N ALA A 221 0.01 -1.05 17.57
CA ALA A 221 -1.42 -0.78 17.43
C ALA A 221 -1.69 0.72 17.24
N PRO A 222 -2.74 1.11 16.48
CA PRO A 222 -3.03 2.51 16.18
C PRO A 222 -3.03 3.44 17.39
N ALA A 223 -3.62 3.01 18.51
CA ALA A 223 -3.66 3.82 19.74
C ALA A 223 -2.28 4.10 20.34
N ARG A 224 -1.32 3.17 20.18
CA ARG A 224 0.07 3.35 20.63
C ARG A 224 0.87 4.27 19.71
N VAL A 225 0.62 4.19 18.41
CA VAL A 225 1.38 4.93 17.39
C VAL A 225 0.89 6.37 17.29
N LEU A 226 -0.41 6.58 17.29
CA LEU A 226 -1.03 7.88 17.06
C LEU A 226 -1.31 8.62 18.39
N THR A 227 -0.30 8.72 19.28
CA THR A 227 -0.35 9.60 20.44
C THR A 227 -0.21 11.06 20.02
N ASP A 228 -0.67 12.01 20.85
CA ASP A 228 -0.53 13.45 20.56
C ASP A 228 0.94 13.83 20.35
N ALA A 229 1.84 13.27 21.17
CA ALA A 229 3.27 13.51 21.06
C ALA A 229 3.84 13.04 19.71
N HIS A 230 3.55 11.82 19.29
CA HIS A 230 4.05 11.28 18.01
C HIS A 230 3.46 12.01 16.81
N VAL A 231 2.17 12.38 16.86
CA VAL A 231 1.53 13.14 15.78
C VAL A 231 2.10 14.55 15.68
N ALA A 232 2.30 15.22 16.82
CA ALA A 232 2.94 16.53 16.84
C ALA A 232 4.40 16.46 16.34
N GLU A 233 5.16 15.44 16.75
CA GLU A 233 6.55 15.25 16.32
C GLU A 233 6.66 14.97 14.83
N ALA A 234 5.81 14.09 14.28
CA ALA A 234 5.92 13.64 12.90
C ALA A 234 5.27 14.62 11.91
N TYR A 235 4.12 15.21 12.27
CA TYR A 235 3.31 16.01 11.36
C TYR A 235 3.23 17.50 11.73
N GLY A 236 3.67 17.88 12.92
CA GLY A 236 3.57 19.27 13.39
C GLY A 236 2.14 19.74 13.64
N VAL A 237 1.24 18.84 14.02
CA VAL A 237 -0.18 19.16 14.24
C VAL A 237 -0.68 18.62 15.58
N GLU A 238 -1.65 19.31 16.15
CA GLU A 238 -2.50 18.79 17.22
C GLU A 238 -3.70 18.07 16.65
N VAL A 239 -4.27 17.13 17.43
CA VAL A 239 -5.39 16.31 16.99
C VAL A 239 -6.56 16.37 17.98
N VAL A 240 -7.78 16.24 17.45
CA VAL A 240 -8.99 15.97 18.23
C VAL A 240 -9.31 14.48 18.10
N ARG A 241 -9.68 13.89 19.23
CA ARG A 241 -10.06 12.47 19.31
C ARG A 241 -11.54 12.33 19.64
N GLY A 242 -12.10 11.26 19.14
CA GLY A 242 -13.47 10.87 19.45
C GLY A 242 -13.65 9.38 19.25
N GLU A 243 -14.87 8.94 19.50
CA GLU A 243 -15.30 7.57 19.29
C GLU A 243 -16.70 7.56 18.68
N ARG A 244 -16.94 6.65 17.77
CA ARG A 244 -18.27 6.37 17.24
C ARG A 244 -18.47 4.87 17.11
N ASP A 245 -19.53 4.36 17.69
CA ASP A 245 -19.89 2.93 17.68
C ASP A 245 -18.74 2.02 18.19
N GLY A 246 -18.02 2.46 19.23
CA GLY A 246 -16.86 1.74 19.79
C GLY A 246 -15.58 1.85 18.96
N VAL A 247 -15.59 2.60 17.86
CA VAL A 247 -14.43 2.79 16.97
C VAL A 247 -13.81 4.16 17.22
N PRO A 248 -12.53 4.22 17.68
CA PRO A 248 -11.86 5.49 17.88
C PRO A 248 -11.51 6.15 16.54
N PHE A 249 -11.55 7.48 16.53
CA PHE A 249 -11.02 8.29 15.43
C PHE A 249 -10.20 9.45 15.94
N LEU A 250 -9.34 9.98 15.08
CA LEU A 250 -8.63 11.22 15.32
C LEU A 250 -8.64 12.09 14.06
N LEU A 251 -8.69 13.40 14.26
CA LEU A 251 -8.70 14.38 13.20
C LEU A 251 -7.61 15.44 13.47
N PRO A 252 -6.75 15.78 12.48
CA PRO A 252 -5.88 16.94 12.60
C PRO A 252 -6.71 18.19 12.84
N TRP A 253 -6.30 19.04 13.82
CA TRP A 253 -7.10 20.17 14.26
C TRP A 253 -6.45 21.52 14.03
N LYS A 254 -5.21 21.68 14.46
CA LYS A 254 -4.43 22.92 14.28
C LYS A 254 -2.94 22.61 14.22
N PRO A 255 -2.10 23.51 13.69
CA PRO A 255 -0.63 23.39 13.81
C PRO A 255 -0.22 23.32 15.27
N SER A 256 0.82 22.52 15.58
CA SER A 256 1.38 22.50 16.93
C SER A 256 2.30 23.72 17.15
N GLU A 257 2.29 24.29 18.34
CA GLU A 257 3.06 25.49 18.68
C GLU A 257 4.59 25.32 18.51
N LYS A 258 5.09 24.08 18.39
CA LYS A 258 6.51 23.79 18.14
C LYS A 258 6.95 23.96 16.69
N SER A 259 6.04 24.16 15.73
CA SER A 259 6.37 24.30 14.30
C SER A 259 6.74 25.73 13.87
N GLU A 260 6.55 26.74 14.71
CA GLU A 260 6.83 28.14 14.37
C GLU A 260 8.28 28.57 14.60
N GLY A 261 9.15 27.71 15.15
CA GLY A 261 10.53 28.04 15.55
C GLY A 261 11.65 27.68 14.56
N GLU A 262 11.38 26.98 13.47
CA GLU A 262 12.43 26.47 12.54
C GLU A 262 12.39 27.06 11.11
N VAL A 263 11.68 28.16 10.89
CA VAL A 263 11.75 28.92 9.62
C VAL A 263 12.38 30.29 9.91
N SER A 264 13.68 30.31 10.05
CA SER A 264 14.51 31.53 9.98
C SER A 264 15.85 31.18 9.33
#